data_26fcf24f251204328c74dcc9fb50a796
#
_entry.id   26fcf24f251204328c74dcc9fb50a796
#
_cell.length_a   1.000
_cell.length_b   1.000
_cell.length_c   1.000
_cell.angle_alpha   90.00
_cell.angle_beta   90.00
_cell.angle_gamma   90.00
#
_symmetry.space_group_name_H-M   'P 1'
#
loop_
_entity.id
_entity.type
_entity.pdbx_description
1 polymer ?
#
loop_
_entity_poly.entity_id
_entity_poly.type
_entity_poly.pdbx_seq_one_letter_code
_entity_poly.pdbx_strand_id
1 'polypeptide(L)'
;MKKFFVFLLILLLILGGVGFWGYQKLTEFVHTPVNVTQDQLLTIERGTTGSKLAALLEQEKILEHADLLPWLLKLQPQLNKVKAGTYSLTGVKTLQDLLDMINSGKEAQFSVKFIEGKTFKEWRKNLENAPHLKQTLQDKTDKEIMALLDIPAVAKAVYEWNNMDGWLYPDTYNYTPNSTDLELLKRSTTRLQKALDKAWNERDENLPLADPYQMLILASIVEKETGIAAERPQVASVFINRLKANMKLQTDPTVIYGMGESYTGNIRKKDLETMTPYNTYMIEGLPPTPIAMVSESALQAVAHLAKTDFYYFVADGSGGHKFTRNLNEHNKAVQEYLRWYRSQQKGAN
;
A
#
# COMPACT_ATOMS: atom_id res chain seq x y z
N MET A 1 -57.11 -51.91 -25.37
CA MET A 1 -56.63 -50.53 -25.70
C MET A 1 -57.03 -49.50 -24.66
N LYS A 2 -58.33 -49.33 -24.26
CA LYS A 2 -58.74 -48.30 -23.28
C LYS A 2 -58.05 -48.43 -21.91
N LYS A 3 -57.87 -49.62 -21.36
CA LYS A 3 -57.15 -49.83 -20.08
C LYS A 3 -55.70 -49.48 -20.12
N PHE A 4 -55.02 -49.68 -21.25
CA PHE A 4 -53.61 -49.28 -21.48
C PHE A 4 -53.44 -47.76 -21.52
N PHE A 5 -54.34 -47.04 -22.22
CA PHE A 5 -54.35 -45.59 -22.23
C PHE A 5 -54.61 -44.96 -20.85
N VAL A 6 -55.54 -45.53 -20.10
CA VAL A 6 -55.81 -45.10 -18.72
C VAL A 6 -54.58 -45.31 -17.82
N PHE A 7 -53.90 -46.46 -17.93
CA PHE A 7 -52.67 -46.73 -17.19
C PHE A 7 -51.55 -45.73 -17.57
N LEU A 8 -51.38 -45.46 -18.86
CA LEU A 8 -50.39 -44.50 -19.33
C LEU A 8 -50.68 -43.08 -18.83
N LEU A 9 -51.96 -42.65 -18.82
CA LEU A 9 -52.37 -41.36 -18.28
C LEU A 9 -52.07 -41.24 -16.79
N ILE A 10 -52.38 -42.27 -16.00
CA ILE A 10 -52.11 -42.31 -14.56
C ILE A 10 -50.60 -42.25 -14.32
N LEU A 11 -49.78 -42.96 -15.10
CA LEU A 11 -48.33 -42.95 -15.01
C LEU A 11 -47.78 -41.56 -15.30
N LEU A 12 -48.29 -40.89 -16.34
CA LEU A 12 -47.90 -39.51 -16.68
C LEU A 12 -48.28 -38.49 -15.58
N LEU A 13 -49.46 -38.65 -14.96
CA LEU A 13 -49.88 -37.80 -13.85
C LEU A 13 -48.98 -38.02 -12.61
N ILE A 14 -48.61 -39.27 -12.31
CA ILE A 14 -47.70 -39.59 -11.21
C ILE A 14 -46.32 -38.99 -11.49
N LEU A 15 -45.75 -39.17 -12.70
CA LEU A 15 -44.46 -38.63 -13.10
C LEU A 15 -44.49 -37.08 -13.07
N GLY A 16 -45.58 -36.46 -13.53
CA GLY A 16 -45.80 -35.02 -13.46
C GLY A 16 -45.87 -34.52 -12.01
N GLY A 17 -46.58 -35.24 -11.14
CA GLY A 17 -46.66 -34.92 -9.73
C GLY A 17 -45.34 -35.04 -8.99
N VAL A 18 -44.59 -36.11 -9.25
CA VAL A 18 -43.23 -36.30 -8.70
C VAL A 18 -42.27 -35.23 -9.21
N GLY A 19 -42.32 -34.92 -10.51
CA GLY A 19 -41.51 -33.86 -11.10
C GLY A 19 -41.81 -32.49 -10.49
N PHE A 20 -43.09 -32.15 -10.33
CA PHE A 20 -43.53 -30.92 -9.70
C PHE A 20 -43.13 -30.84 -8.22
N TRP A 21 -43.29 -31.91 -7.47
CA TRP A 21 -42.84 -31.99 -6.09
C TRP A 21 -41.31 -31.83 -5.96
N GLY A 22 -40.55 -32.50 -6.83
CA GLY A 22 -39.09 -32.37 -6.87
C GLY A 22 -38.66 -30.95 -7.21
N TYR A 23 -39.34 -30.28 -8.15
CA TYR A 23 -39.06 -28.88 -8.47
C TYR A 23 -39.37 -27.94 -7.31
N GLN A 24 -40.47 -28.13 -6.58
CA GLN A 24 -40.76 -27.36 -5.38
C GLN A 24 -39.69 -27.56 -4.30
N LYS A 25 -39.25 -28.78 -4.08
CA LYS A 25 -38.18 -29.06 -3.11
C LYS A 25 -36.85 -28.35 -3.47
N LEU A 26 -36.51 -28.29 -4.75
CA LEU A 26 -35.32 -27.57 -5.22
C LEU A 26 -35.48 -26.05 -5.06
N THR A 27 -36.67 -25.51 -5.28
CA THR A 27 -36.92 -24.06 -5.08
C THR A 27 -36.96 -23.67 -3.61
N GLU A 28 -37.43 -24.56 -2.71
CA GLU A 28 -37.31 -24.38 -1.27
C GLU A 28 -35.86 -24.47 -0.82
N PHE A 29 -35.08 -25.42 -1.36
CA PHE A 29 -33.68 -25.66 -0.99
C PHE A 29 -32.81 -24.45 -1.22
N VAL A 30 -33.04 -23.65 -2.24
CA VAL A 30 -32.27 -22.42 -2.54
C VAL A 30 -32.38 -21.37 -1.40
N HIS A 31 -33.49 -21.41 -0.65
CA HIS A 31 -33.73 -20.51 0.49
C HIS A 31 -33.30 -21.10 1.83
N THR A 32 -32.68 -22.29 1.84
CA THR A 32 -32.15 -22.89 3.07
C THR A 32 -31.16 -21.92 3.74
N PRO A 33 -31.33 -21.66 5.05
CA PRO A 33 -30.38 -20.88 5.81
C PRO A 33 -29.01 -21.56 5.81
N VAL A 34 -27.96 -20.76 5.66
CA VAL A 34 -26.58 -21.22 5.77
C VAL A 34 -26.01 -20.86 7.14
N ASN A 35 -25.18 -21.76 7.67
CA ASN A 35 -24.50 -21.55 8.94
C ASN A 35 -23.14 -20.91 8.72
N VAL A 36 -23.06 -19.59 8.89
CA VAL A 36 -21.84 -18.81 8.68
C VAL A 36 -21.47 -18.05 9.94
N THR A 37 -20.18 -17.97 10.21
CA THR A 37 -19.63 -17.15 11.31
C THR A 37 -19.22 -15.76 10.81
N GLN A 38 -19.10 -14.83 11.73
CA GLN A 38 -18.60 -13.50 11.40
C GLN A 38 -17.17 -13.62 10.82
N ASP A 39 -16.91 -12.87 9.73
CA ASP A 39 -15.60 -12.82 9.03
C ASP A 39 -15.11 -14.16 8.43
N GLN A 40 -16.02 -15.16 8.30
CA GLN A 40 -15.67 -16.42 7.64
C GLN A 40 -15.37 -16.20 6.16
N LEU A 41 -14.29 -16.84 5.70
CA LEU A 41 -13.92 -16.88 4.30
C LEU A 41 -14.19 -18.26 3.71
N LEU A 42 -14.64 -18.28 2.45
CA LEU A 42 -14.82 -19.51 1.67
C LEU A 42 -13.97 -19.44 0.42
N THR A 43 -13.04 -20.39 0.26
CA THR A 43 -12.19 -20.47 -0.94
C THR A 43 -12.72 -21.51 -1.91
N ILE A 44 -12.99 -21.06 -3.14
CA ILE A 44 -13.44 -21.89 -4.26
C ILE A 44 -12.28 -22.06 -5.23
N GLU A 45 -11.81 -23.30 -5.40
CA GLU A 45 -10.73 -23.62 -6.32
C GLU A 45 -11.19 -23.61 -7.79
N ARG A 46 -10.23 -23.41 -8.72
CA ARG A 46 -10.52 -23.52 -10.16
C ARG A 46 -10.98 -24.94 -10.51
N GLY A 47 -12.04 -25.04 -11.29
CA GLY A 47 -12.62 -26.33 -11.70
C GLY A 47 -13.48 -26.99 -10.63
N THR A 48 -13.94 -26.25 -9.60
CA THR A 48 -14.93 -26.75 -8.64
C THR A 48 -16.24 -27.00 -9.36
N THR A 49 -16.68 -28.25 -9.35
CA THR A 49 -17.98 -28.70 -9.89
C THR A 49 -19.06 -28.52 -8.80
N GLY A 50 -20.35 -28.63 -9.19
CA GLY A 50 -21.45 -28.57 -8.23
C GLY A 50 -21.35 -29.63 -7.11
N SER A 51 -20.88 -30.84 -7.43
CA SER A 51 -20.66 -31.90 -6.42
C SER A 51 -19.47 -31.57 -5.49
N LYS A 52 -18.40 -30.99 -6.01
CA LYS A 52 -17.27 -30.53 -5.20
C LYS A 52 -17.68 -29.35 -4.30
N LEU A 53 -18.51 -28.46 -4.84
CA LEU A 53 -19.04 -27.33 -4.05
C LEU A 53 -19.92 -27.84 -2.91
N ALA A 54 -20.81 -28.82 -3.17
CA ALA A 54 -21.62 -29.43 -2.15
C ALA A 54 -20.79 -30.02 -1.01
N ALA A 55 -19.79 -30.85 -1.36
CA ALA A 55 -18.87 -31.46 -0.39
C ALA A 55 -18.08 -30.40 0.41
N LEU A 56 -17.64 -29.31 -0.24
CA LEU A 56 -16.95 -28.19 0.43
C LEU A 56 -17.86 -27.49 1.44
N LEU A 57 -19.12 -27.20 1.08
CA LEU A 57 -20.06 -26.52 1.98
C LEU A 57 -20.40 -27.38 3.20
N GLU A 58 -20.48 -28.70 3.05
CA GLU A 58 -20.66 -29.64 4.17
C GLU A 58 -19.42 -29.73 5.05
N GLN A 59 -18.24 -29.84 4.44
CA GLN A 59 -16.95 -29.88 5.15
C GLN A 59 -16.75 -28.63 6.00
N GLU A 60 -17.05 -27.46 5.46
CA GLU A 60 -16.95 -26.15 6.14
C GLU A 60 -18.16 -25.90 7.08
N LYS A 61 -19.09 -26.86 7.18
CA LYS A 61 -20.31 -26.77 8.01
C LYS A 61 -21.20 -25.57 7.68
N ILE A 62 -21.09 -25.05 6.47
CA ILE A 62 -21.90 -23.93 5.96
C ILE A 62 -23.31 -24.43 5.62
N LEU A 63 -23.43 -25.66 5.11
CA LEU A 63 -24.70 -26.32 4.77
C LEU A 63 -24.64 -27.76 5.27
N GLU A 64 -25.66 -28.19 6.02
CA GLU A 64 -25.67 -29.54 6.63
C GLU A 64 -26.01 -30.66 5.63
N HIS A 65 -26.87 -30.37 4.63
CA HIS A 65 -27.32 -31.34 3.62
C HIS A 65 -27.23 -30.69 2.23
N ALA A 66 -26.15 -30.94 1.54
CA ALA A 66 -25.88 -30.34 0.23
C ALA A 66 -26.16 -31.26 -0.97
N ASP A 67 -26.73 -32.45 -0.74
CA ASP A 67 -26.95 -33.48 -1.77
C ASP A 67 -27.83 -32.98 -2.94
N LEU A 68 -28.72 -32.01 -2.70
CA LEU A 68 -29.56 -31.42 -3.74
C LEU A 68 -28.84 -30.33 -4.56
N LEU A 69 -27.70 -29.80 -4.09
CA LEU A 69 -26.98 -28.70 -4.75
C LEU A 69 -26.55 -29.03 -6.19
N PRO A 70 -25.97 -30.20 -6.50
CA PRO A 70 -25.60 -30.53 -7.88
C PRO A 70 -26.81 -30.57 -8.83
N TRP A 71 -27.94 -31.02 -8.34
CA TRP A 71 -29.21 -31.06 -9.10
C TRP A 71 -29.79 -29.67 -9.30
N LEU A 72 -29.79 -28.84 -8.25
CA LEU A 72 -30.16 -27.41 -8.34
C LEU A 72 -29.36 -26.69 -9.41
N LEU A 73 -28.04 -26.79 -9.35
CA LEU A 73 -27.13 -26.11 -10.31
C LEU A 73 -27.28 -26.63 -11.75
N LYS A 74 -27.69 -27.89 -11.94
CA LYS A 74 -28.00 -28.48 -13.23
C LYS A 74 -29.32 -27.98 -13.80
N LEU A 75 -30.34 -27.83 -12.97
CA LEU A 75 -31.68 -27.40 -13.37
C LEU A 75 -31.81 -25.87 -13.46
N GLN A 76 -30.99 -25.14 -12.71
CA GLN A 76 -30.93 -23.69 -12.73
C GLN A 76 -29.53 -23.22 -13.16
N PRO A 77 -29.21 -23.25 -14.48
CA PRO A 77 -27.86 -22.91 -14.99
C PRO A 77 -27.39 -21.50 -14.64
N GLN A 78 -28.32 -20.57 -14.38
CA GLN A 78 -28.02 -19.21 -13.95
C GLN A 78 -27.29 -19.18 -12.59
N LEU A 79 -27.53 -20.17 -11.74
CA LEU A 79 -26.84 -20.33 -10.45
C LEU A 79 -25.50 -21.08 -10.56
N ASN A 80 -25.23 -21.69 -11.71
CA ASN A 80 -24.04 -22.51 -11.96
C ASN A 80 -22.91 -21.73 -12.65
N LYS A 81 -22.73 -20.45 -12.30
CA LYS A 81 -21.63 -19.61 -12.79
C LYS A 81 -20.53 -19.49 -11.74
N VAL A 82 -20.26 -20.60 -11.04
CA VAL A 82 -19.29 -20.67 -9.94
C VAL A 82 -17.92 -20.17 -10.39
N LYS A 83 -17.46 -19.08 -9.79
CA LYS A 83 -16.14 -18.51 -10.06
C LYS A 83 -15.18 -18.92 -8.93
N ALA A 84 -13.96 -19.26 -9.33
CA ALA A 84 -12.88 -19.48 -8.38
C ALA A 84 -12.48 -18.17 -7.70
N GLY A 85 -12.12 -18.23 -6.43
CA GLY A 85 -11.72 -17.09 -5.61
C GLY A 85 -11.98 -17.34 -4.14
N THR A 86 -11.65 -16.38 -3.30
CA THR A 86 -11.94 -16.42 -1.86
C THR A 86 -12.96 -15.35 -1.52
N TYR A 87 -14.06 -15.76 -0.94
CA TYR A 87 -15.26 -14.93 -0.70
C TYR A 87 -15.47 -14.70 0.79
N SER A 88 -15.84 -13.48 1.17
CA SER A 88 -16.29 -13.19 2.54
C SER A 88 -17.75 -13.57 2.69
N LEU A 89 -18.07 -14.40 3.68
CA LEU A 89 -19.44 -14.82 3.95
C LEU A 89 -20.22 -13.83 4.83
N THR A 90 -19.62 -12.69 5.14
CA THR A 90 -20.25 -11.64 5.94
C THR A 90 -21.56 -11.17 5.29
N GLY A 91 -22.67 -11.34 6.01
CA GLY A 91 -24.00 -10.95 5.55
C GLY A 91 -24.74 -11.98 4.68
N VAL A 92 -24.12 -13.11 4.35
CA VAL A 92 -24.76 -14.25 3.67
C VAL A 92 -25.70 -14.95 4.65
N LYS A 93 -26.96 -15.16 4.27
CA LYS A 93 -27.98 -15.74 5.12
C LYS A 93 -28.57 -17.04 4.54
N THR A 94 -28.64 -17.14 3.23
CA THR A 94 -29.26 -18.26 2.51
C THR A 94 -28.31 -18.84 1.47
N LEU A 95 -28.61 -20.05 1.00
CA LEU A 95 -27.88 -20.67 -0.10
C LEU A 95 -27.97 -19.81 -1.38
N GLN A 96 -29.06 -19.09 -1.62
CA GLN A 96 -29.21 -18.16 -2.72
C GLN A 96 -28.17 -17.04 -2.62
N ASP A 97 -28.07 -16.38 -1.45
CA ASP A 97 -27.10 -15.31 -1.22
C ASP A 97 -25.67 -15.80 -1.48
N LEU A 98 -25.35 -17.02 -1.00
CA LEU A 98 -24.05 -17.65 -1.20
C LEU A 98 -23.74 -17.88 -2.68
N LEU A 99 -24.68 -18.45 -3.43
CA LEU A 99 -24.50 -18.74 -4.85
C LEU A 99 -24.40 -17.45 -5.68
N ASP A 100 -25.22 -16.44 -5.37
CA ASP A 100 -25.16 -15.13 -6.03
C ASP A 100 -23.81 -14.44 -5.79
N MET A 101 -23.30 -14.51 -4.58
CA MET A 101 -21.97 -13.98 -4.23
C MET A 101 -20.86 -14.69 -5.03
N ILE A 102 -20.84 -16.02 -5.03
CA ILE A 102 -19.83 -16.81 -5.77
C ILE A 102 -19.94 -16.55 -7.27
N ASN A 103 -21.16 -16.48 -7.80
CA ASN A 103 -21.40 -16.20 -9.23
C ASN A 103 -21.00 -14.78 -9.62
N SER A 104 -21.12 -13.81 -8.72
CA SER A 104 -20.66 -12.43 -8.96
C SER A 104 -19.14 -12.36 -9.20
N GLY A 105 -18.38 -13.23 -8.54
CA GLY A 105 -16.92 -13.24 -8.56
C GLY A 105 -16.28 -12.08 -7.78
N LYS A 106 -17.03 -11.43 -6.91
CA LYS A 106 -16.51 -10.38 -6.02
C LYS A 106 -15.80 -11.04 -4.84
N GLU A 107 -14.50 -11.25 -4.99
CA GLU A 107 -13.66 -11.80 -3.92
C GLU A 107 -13.57 -10.86 -2.72
N ALA A 108 -13.28 -11.43 -1.55
CA ALA A 108 -12.96 -10.68 -0.34
C ALA A 108 -11.80 -9.70 -0.61
N GLN A 109 -11.94 -8.46 -0.15
CA GLN A 109 -10.94 -7.41 -0.34
C GLN A 109 -10.30 -7.06 1.00
N PHE A 110 -9.00 -7.05 1.01
CA PHE A 110 -8.17 -6.56 2.11
C PHE A 110 -7.32 -5.39 1.62
N SER A 111 -6.75 -4.65 2.55
CA SER A 111 -5.86 -3.55 2.19
C SER A 111 -4.68 -3.47 3.14
N VAL A 112 -3.54 -3.05 2.60
CA VAL A 112 -2.37 -2.62 3.37
C VAL A 112 -2.09 -1.16 3.04
N LYS A 113 -1.89 -0.34 4.08
CA LYS A 113 -1.59 1.08 3.92
C LYS A 113 -0.09 1.30 4.10
N PHE A 114 0.52 1.91 3.10
CA PHE A 114 1.89 2.37 3.12
C PHE A 114 1.92 3.89 3.24
N ILE A 115 2.57 4.37 4.30
CA ILE A 115 2.59 5.79 4.67
C ILE A 115 3.91 6.39 4.19
N GLU A 116 3.84 7.58 3.60
CA GLU A 116 5.00 8.38 3.20
C GLU A 116 5.92 8.70 4.37
N GLY A 117 7.17 9.04 4.09
CA GLY A 117 8.17 9.37 5.10
C GLY A 117 8.66 8.19 5.94
N LYS A 118 8.18 6.97 5.67
CA LYS A 118 8.62 5.73 6.30
C LYS A 118 9.71 5.05 5.48
N THR A 119 10.48 4.16 6.12
CA THR A 119 11.50 3.32 5.49
C THR A 119 10.91 2.00 4.99
N PHE A 120 11.63 1.30 4.12
CA PHE A 120 11.24 -0.05 3.67
C PHE A 120 11.17 -1.05 4.84
N LYS A 121 12.06 -0.93 5.80
CA LYS A 121 12.05 -1.75 7.02
C LYS A 121 10.72 -1.63 7.79
N GLU A 122 10.15 -0.41 7.86
CA GLU A 122 8.85 -0.18 8.49
C GLU A 122 7.69 -0.72 7.63
N TRP A 123 7.76 -0.58 6.30
CA TRP A 123 6.74 -1.12 5.39
C TRP A 123 6.74 -2.65 5.35
N ARG A 124 7.91 -3.27 5.44
CA ARG A 124 8.06 -4.73 5.50
C ARG A 124 7.27 -5.31 6.68
N LYS A 125 7.31 -4.67 7.85
CA LYS A 125 6.48 -5.06 9.00
C LYS A 125 4.97 -4.97 8.70
N ASN A 126 4.53 -3.98 7.94
CA ASN A 126 3.14 -3.86 7.54
C ASN A 126 2.73 -4.99 6.58
N LEU A 127 3.61 -5.39 5.66
CA LEU A 127 3.38 -6.54 4.77
C LEU A 127 3.29 -7.85 5.56
N GLU A 128 4.21 -8.08 6.49
CA GLU A 128 4.26 -9.28 7.34
C GLU A 128 2.98 -9.44 8.17
N ASN A 129 2.36 -8.34 8.59
CA ASN A 129 1.12 -8.33 9.37
C ASN A 129 -0.15 -8.23 8.52
N ALA A 130 -0.05 -8.19 7.18
CA ALA A 130 -1.21 -8.08 6.30
C ALA A 130 -2.00 -9.40 6.26
N PRO A 131 -3.30 -9.42 6.67
CA PRO A 131 -4.08 -10.64 6.77
C PRO A 131 -4.29 -11.27 5.39
N HIS A 132 -4.20 -12.60 5.34
CA HIS A 132 -4.40 -13.40 4.12
C HIS A 132 -3.49 -13.07 2.92
N LEU A 133 -2.45 -12.26 3.13
CA LEU A 133 -1.43 -11.97 2.15
C LEU A 133 -0.39 -13.11 2.16
N LYS A 134 -0.10 -13.67 0.98
CA LYS A 134 0.90 -14.72 0.86
C LYS A 134 2.30 -14.12 0.97
N GLN A 135 3.03 -14.51 2.01
CA GLN A 135 4.39 -14.06 2.27
C GLN A 135 5.39 -14.83 1.40
N THR A 136 5.92 -14.20 0.38
CA THR A 136 6.91 -14.76 -0.57
C THR A 136 8.29 -14.12 -0.42
N LEU A 137 8.38 -13.03 0.36
CA LEU A 137 9.59 -12.23 0.52
C LEU A 137 10.19 -12.35 1.93
N GLN A 138 9.58 -13.13 2.82
CA GLN A 138 9.96 -13.20 4.23
C GLN A 138 11.45 -13.54 4.43
N ASP A 139 11.97 -14.51 3.69
CA ASP A 139 13.36 -14.98 3.79
C ASP A 139 14.30 -14.29 2.79
N LYS A 140 13.85 -13.24 2.09
CA LYS A 140 14.65 -12.55 1.08
C LYS A 140 15.33 -11.32 1.65
N THR A 141 16.55 -11.13 1.24
CA THR A 141 17.31 -9.89 1.47
C THR A 141 16.75 -8.75 0.62
N ASP A 142 16.97 -7.52 1.03
CA ASP A 142 16.55 -6.34 0.26
C ASP A 142 17.14 -6.36 -1.16
N LYS A 143 18.38 -6.84 -1.33
CA LYS A 143 19.03 -7.01 -2.64
C LYS A 143 18.27 -7.99 -3.55
N GLU A 144 17.81 -9.12 -3.00
CA GLU A 144 17.02 -10.09 -3.77
C GLU A 144 15.65 -9.53 -4.13
N ILE A 145 15.03 -8.76 -3.21
CA ILE A 145 13.74 -8.10 -3.47
C ILE A 145 13.91 -7.06 -4.59
N MET A 146 14.96 -6.25 -4.54
CA MET A 146 15.27 -5.25 -5.57
C MET A 146 15.41 -5.89 -6.96
N ALA A 147 16.09 -7.03 -7.04
CA ALA A 147 16.26 -7.75 -8.30
C ALA A 147 14.91 -8.27 -8.86
N LEU A 148 13.94 -8.60 -7.99
CA LEU A 148 12.59 -9.04 -8.38
C LEU A 148 11.66 -7.89 -8.81
N LEU A 149 12.01 -6.64 -8.47
CA LEU A 149 11.19 -5.45 -8.72
C LEU A 149 11.60 -4.69 -9.99
N ASP A 150 12.61 -5.17 -10.72
CA ASP A 150 13.11 -4.55 -11.96
C ASP A 150 13.43 -3.06 -11.79
N ILE A 151 14.09 -2.70 -10.66
CA ILE A 151 14.49 -1.31 -10.38
C ILE A 151 15.48 -0.85 -11.46
N PRO A 152 15.30 0.36 -12.06
CA PRO A 152 16.10 0.82 -13.17
C PRO A 152 17.62 0.86 -12.88
N ALA A 153 18.44 0.60 -13.90
CA ALA A 153 19.90 0.58 -13.79
C ALA A 153 20.53 1.96 -13.44
N VAL A 154 19.81 3.06 -13.68
CA VAL A 154 20.18 4.43 -13.21
C VAL A 154 20.36 4.47 -11.70
N ALA A 155 19.75 3.56 -11.00
CA ALA A 155 19.84 3.38 -9.56
C ALA A 155 20.98 2.43 -9.13
N LYS A 156 22.13 2.40 -9.82
CA LYS A 156 23.27 1.56 -9.41
C LYS A 156 23.63 1.70 -7.94
N ALA A 157 23.57 2.92 -7.41
CA ALA A 157 23.79 3.20 -5.99
C ALA A 157 22.83 2.43 -5.08
N VAL A 158 21.58 2.18 -5.50
CA VAL A 158 20.61 1.38 -4.74
C VAL A 158 21.14 -0.05 -4.54
N TYR A 159 21.69 -0.66 -5.58
CA TYR A 159 22.26 -2.01 -5.51
C TYR A 159 23.56 -2.07 -4.72
N GLU A 160 24.37 -1.01 -4.78
CA GLU A 160 25.62 -0.90 -4.00
C GLU A 160 25.31 -0.77 -2.49
N TRP A 161 24.26 -0.01 -2.15
CA TRP A 161 23.86 0.26 -0.76
C TRP A 161 22.80 -0.69 -0.23
N ASN A 162 22.29 -1.63 -1.05
CA ASN A 162 21.20 -2.55 -0.71
C ASN A 162 20.02 -1.83 -0.05
N ASN A 163 19.59 -0.73 -0.63
CA ASN A 163 18.61 0.16 -0.02
C ASN A 163 17.37 0.31 -0.90
N MET A 164 16.22 -0.11 -0.38
CA MET A 164 14.91 -0.02 -1.02
C MET A 164 14.19 1.31 -0.77
N ASP A 165 14.72 2.16 0.12
CA ASP A 165 14.04 3.40 0.49
C ASP A 165 13.91 4.34 -0.73
N GLY A 166 12.75 4.96 -0.82
CA GLY A 166 12.36 5.82 -1.94
C GLY A 166 11.78 5.09 -3.15
N TRP A 167 11.99 3.79 -3.34
CA TRP A 167 11.58 3.06 -4.55
C TRP A 167 10.16 2.54 -4.60
N LEU A 168 9.37 2.81 -3.57
CA LEU A 168 7.98 2.36 -3.47
C LEU A 168 7.05 3.56 -3.26
N TYR A 169 5.90 3.54 -3.94
CA TYR A 169 4.92 4.62 -3.87
C TYR A 169 3.98 4.45 -2.68
N PRO A 170 3.87 5.44 -1.78
CA PRO A 170 2.93 5.42 -0.65
C PRO A 170 1.49 5.47 -1.13
N ASP A 171 0.68 4.50 -0.71
CA ASP A 171 -0.77 4.46 -0.92
C ASP A 171 -1.42 3.33 -0.11
N THR A 172 -2.73 3.19 -0.24
CA THR A 172 -3.47 2.03 0.22
C THR A 172 -3.58 1.02 -0.94
N TYR A 173 -3.00 -0.16 -0.75
CA TYR A 173 -3.00 -1.23 -1.74
C TYR A 173 -4.03 -2.29 -1.39
N ASN A 174 -5.10 -2.38 -2.20
CA ASN A 174 -6.07 -3.44 -2.08
C ASN A 174 -5.53 -4.74 -2.70
N TYR A 175 -5.88 -5.87 -2.07
CA TYR A 175 -5.52 -7.20 -2.52
C TYR A 175 -6.62 -8.21 -2.16
N THR A 176 -6.64 -9.34 -2.86
CA THR A 176 -7.48 -10.49 -2.53
C THR A 176 -6.66 -11.52 -1.75
N PRO A 177 -7.30 -12.42 -0.99
CA PRO A 177 -6.61 -13.55 -0.38
C PRO A 177 -5.79 -14.31 -1.43
N ASN A 178 -4.62 -14.79 -1.03
CA ASN A 178 -3.61 -15.43 -1.88
C ASN A 178 -2.83 -14.51 -2.85
N SER A 179 -3.13 -13.22 -2.93
CA SER A 179 -2.20 -12.25 -3.52
C SER A 179 -0.86 -12.30 -2.77
N THR A 180 0.24 -12.04 -3.46
CA THR A 180 1.57 -12.07 -2.86
C THR A 180 2.04 -10.66 -2.47
N ASP A 181 2.87 -10.59 -1.45
CA ASP A 181 3.61 -9.39 -1.06
C ASP A 181 4.45 -8.83 -2.22
N LEU A 182 5.08 -9.69 -3.03
CA LEU A 182 5.81 -9.30 -4.24
C LEU A 182 4.91 -8.59 -5.26
N GLU A 183 3.68 -9.08 -5.49
CA GLU A 183 2.73 -8.41 -6.41
C GLU A 183 2.37 -7.00 -5.93
N LEU A 184 2.19 -6.81 -4.62
CA LEU A 184 1.93 -5.48 -4.06
C LEU A 184 3.13 -4.55 -4.25
N LEU A 185 4.34 -5.03 -3.95
CA LEU A 185 5.55 -4.24 -4.15
C LEU A 185 5.78 -3.90 -5.62
N LYS A 186 5.54 -4.81 -6.56
CA LYS A 186 5.62 -4.52 -8.01
C LYS A 186 4.66 -3.40 -8.43
N ARG A 187 3.42 -3.43 -7.94
CA ARG A 187 2.45 -2.35 -8.19
C ARG A 187 2.95 -1.02 -7.65
N SER A 188 3.50 -1.04 -6.44
CA SER A 188 4.04 0.14 -5.77
C SER A 188 5.26 0.71 -6.51
N THR A 189 6.23 -0.12 -6.88
CA THR A 189 7.42 0.28 -7.66
C THR A 189 7.03 0.86 -9.02
N THR A 190 6.14 0.17 -9.75
CA THR A 190 5.66 0.65 -11.07
C THR A 190 5.00 2.03 -10.95
N ARG A 191 4.24 2.25 -9.88
CA ARG A 191 3.59 3.54 -9.64
C ARG A 191 4.58 4.64 -9.31
N LEU A 192 5.60 4.34 -8.49
CA LEU A 192 6.68 5.28 -8.20
C LEU A 192 7.42 5.67 -9.47
N GLN A 193 7.84 4.71 -10.28
CA GLN A 193 8.55 4.97 -11.52
C GLN A 193 7.78 5.93 -12.42
N LYS A 194 6.48 5.70 -12.61
CA LYS A 194 5.61 6.60 -13.38
C LYS A 194 5.53 8.00 -12.81
N ALA A 195 5.42 8.13 -11.47
CA ALA A 195 5.37 9.43 -10.80
C ALA A 195 6.71 10.17 -10.91
N LEU A 196 7.81 9.44 -10.75
CA LEU A 196 9.17 10.00 -10.87
C LEU A 196 9.46 10.43 -12.31
N ASP A 197 9.16 9.60 -13.29
CA ASP A 197 9.35 9.94 -14.72
C ASP A 197 8.53 11.17 -15.11
N LYS A 198 7.28 11.24 -14.64
CA LYS A 198 6.43 12.41 -14.87
C LYS A 198 7.04 13.66 -14.25
N ALA A 199 7.39 13.63 -12.96
CA ALA A 199 7.98 14.76 -12.25
C ALA A 199 9.30 15.21 -12.91
N TRP A 200 10.14 14.27 -13.34
CA TRP A 200 11.38 14.56 -14.01
C TRP A 200 11.19 15.22 -15.38
N ASN A 201 10.24 14.74 -16.18
CA ASN A 201 9.99 15.27 -17.53
C ASN A 201 9.31 16.65 -17.49
N GLU A 202 8.50 16.92 -16.47
CA GLU A 202 7.76 18.19 -16.29
C GLU A 202 8.53 19.20 -15.43
N ARG A 203 9.73 18.88 -14.94
CA ARG A 203 10.49 19.71 -14.00
C ARG A 203 10.86 21.08 -14.55
N ASP A 204 11.03 22.03 -13.66
CA ASP A 204 11.58 23.34 -13.96
C ASP A 204 12.97 23.21 -14.61
N GLU A 205 13.29 24.13 -15.51
CA GLU A 205 14.61 24.19 -16.13
C GLU A 205 15.70 24.57 -15.10
N ASN A 206 16.94 24.16 -15.37
CA ASN A 206 18.13 24.53 -14.59
C ASN A 206 18.17 24.04 -13.13
N LEU A 207 17.52 22.92 -12.82
CA LEU A 207 17.75 22.22 -11.56
C LEU A 207 19.17 21.62 -11.55
N PRO A 208 19.95 21.75 -10.46
CA PRO A 208 21.29 21.17 -10.34
C PRO A 208 21.23 19.67 -9.97
N LEU A 209 20.36 18.92 -10.65
CA LEU A 209 20.14 17.49 -10.47
C LEU A 209 20.49 16.80 -11.78
N ALA A 210 21.35 15.77 -11.72
CA ALA A 210 21.88 15.12 -12.91
C ALA A 210 20.88 14.13 -13.54
N ASP A 211 20.03 13.52 -12.72
CA ASP A 211 19.13 12.43 -13.14
C ASP A 211 17.88 12.33 -12.23
N PRO A 212 16.87 11.51 -12.61
CA PRO A 212 15.67 11.30 -11.80
C PRO A 212 15.97 10.74 -10.40
N TYR A 213 17.07 9.97 -10.26
CA TYR A 213 17.40 9.40 -8.96
C TYR A 213 17.83 10.47 -7.95
N GLN A 214 18.60 11.48 -8.38
CA GLN A 214 18.93 12.63 -7.54
C GLN A 214 17.69 13.43 -7.14
N MET A 215 16.69 13.52 -8.02
CA MET A 215 15.39 14.12 -7.68
C MET A 215 14.68 13.30 -6.59
N LEU A 216 14.70 11.98 -6.68
CA LEU A 216 14.10 11.08 -5.69
C LEU A 216 14.80 11.22 -4.32
N ILE A 217 16.13 11.30 -4.30
CA ILE A 217 16.91 11.52 -3.08
C ILE A 217 16.49 12.85 -2.43
N LEU A 218 16.47 13.95 -3.18
CA LEU A 218 16.11 15.26 -2.64
C LEU A 218 14.65 15.27 -2.16
N ALA A 219 13.73 14.66 -2.91
CA ALA A 219 12.33 14.55 -2.52
C ALA A 219 12.16 13.78 -1.19
N SER A 220 12.99 12.76 -0.94
CA SER A 220 12.96 12.04 0.33
C SER A 220 13.42 12.89 1.53
N ILE A 221 14.33 13.83 1.29
CA ILE A 221 14.75 14.81 2.30
C ILE A 221 13.61 15.79 2.57
N VAL A 222 13.02 16.37 1.51
CA VAL A 222 11.88 17.31 1.61
C VAL A 222 10.69 16.65 2.33
N GLU A 223 10.40 15.38 2.04
CA GLU A 223 9.35 14.60 2.72
C GLU A 223 9.56 14.52 4.22
N LYS A 224 10.82 14.38 4.68
CA LYS A 224 11.18 14.28 6.08
C LYS A 224 11.28 15.62 6.81
N GLU A 225 11.44 16.72 6.07
CA GLU A 225 11.60 18.06 6.67
C GLU A 225 10.27 18.69 7.06
N THR A 226 9.23 18.53 6.26
CA THR A 226 7.95 19.17 6.56
C THR A 226 6.76 18.29 6.24
N GLY A 227 5.83 18.22 7.21
CA GLY A 227 4.50 17.65 7.02
C GLY A 227 3.53 18.61 6.30
N ILE A 228 3.91 19.90 6.15
CA ILE A 228 3.07 20.93 5.54
C ILE A 228 3.30 20.95 4.04
N ALA A 229 2.36 20.38 3.28
CA ALA A 229 2.47 20.27 1.82
C ALA A 229 2.71 21.62 1.12
N ALA A 230 2.11 22.70 1.62
CA ALA A 230 2.27 24.06 1.06
C ALA A 230 3.69 24.63 1.21
N GLU A 231 4.47 24.16 2.19
CA GLU A 231 5.86 24.62 2.41
C GLU A 231 6.88 23.81 1.61
N ARG A 232 6.54 22.61 1.14
CA ARG A 232 7.48 21.72 0.42
C ARG A 232 8.20 22.38 -0.73
N PRO A 233 7.57 23.20 -1.61
CA PRO A 233 8.28 23.90 -2.69
C PRO A 233 9.29 24.94 -2.18
N GLN A 234 9.06 25.57 -1.03
CA GLN A 234 10.00 26.50 -0.40
C GLN A 234 11.17 25.76 0.23
N VAL A 235 10.91 24.66 0.95
CA VAL A 235 11.95 23.78 1.53
C VAL A 235 12.83 23.22 0.41
N ALA A 236 12.23 22.71 -0.67
CA ALA A 236 12.97 22.23 -1.83
C ALA A 236 13.84 23.33 -2.47
N SER A 237 13.30 24.56 -2.57
CA SER A 237 14.04 25.71 -3.09
C SER A 237 15.27 26.05 -2.24
N VAL A 238 15.21 25.95 -0.91
CA VAL A 238 16.37 26.17 -0.03
C VAL A 238 17.48 25.15 -0.35
N PHE A 239 17.14 23.86 -0.45
CA PHE A 239 18.14 22.84 -0.77
C PHE A 239 18.72 23.00 -2.16
N ILE A 240 17.93 23.34 -3.15
CA ILE A 240 18.41 23.64 -4.52
C ILE A 240 19.31 24.86 -4.54
N ASN A 241 18.97 25.93 -3.82
CA ASN A 241 19.83 27.12 -3.70
C ASN A 241 21.17 26.78 -3.04
N ARG A 242 21.15 25.95 -1.99
CA ARG A 242 22.40 25.46 -1.35
C ARG A 242 23.24 24.63 -2.30
N LEU A 243 22.65 23.69 -3.05
CA LEU A 243 23.37 22.91 -4.05
C LEU A 243 24.02 23.80 -5.11
N LYS A 244 23.30 24.79 -5.63
CA LYS A 244 23.83 25.78 -6.60
C LYS A 244 24.99 26.62 -6.03
N ALA A 245 24.95 26.87 -4.72
CA ALA A 245 26.00 27.66 -4.03
C ALA A 245 27.14 26.78 -3.46
N ASN A 246 27.18 25.49 -3.76
CA ASN A 246 28.12 24.51 -3.18
C ASN A 246 28.09 24.50 -1.63
N MET A 247 26.93 24.75 -1.04
CA MET A 247 26.73 24.67 0.41
C MET A 247 26.30 23.26 0.79
N LYS A 248 26.75 22.79 1.94
CA LYS A 248 26.25 21.56 2.55
C LYS A 248 24.75 21.67 2.87
N LEU A 249 23.98 20.59 2.72
CA LEU A 249 22.54 20.63 2.96
C LEU A 249 22.19 20.82 4.44
N GLN A 250 22.96 20.24 5.36
CA GLN A 250 22.86 20.41 6.81
C GLN A 250 21.43 20.18 7.33
N THR A 251 20.90 18.98 7.08
CA THR A 251 19.54 18.59 7.41
C THR A 251 19.53 17.39 8.36
N ASP A 252 18.86 17.55 9.49
CA ASP A 252 18.82 16.58 10.58
C ASP A 252 18.28 15.20 10.17
N PRO A 253 17.23 15.07 9.34
CA PRO A 253 16.73 13.78 8.88
C PRO A 253 17.78 12.87 8.24
N THR A 254 18.77 13.45 7.54
CA THR A 254 19.86 12.66 6.93
C THR A 254 20.82 12.11 7.99
N VAL A 255 21.06 12.88 9.06
CA VAL A 255 21.89 12.43 10.20
C VAL A 255 21.16 11.29 10.93
N ILE A 256 19.87 11.48 11.24
CA ILE A 256 19.02 10.46 11.88
C ILE A 256 19.04 9.17 11.05
N TYR A 257 18.87 9.27 9.74
CA TYR A 257 18.92 8.11 8.86
C TYR A 257 20.28 7.40 8.90
N GLY A 258 21.37 8.17 8.82
CA GLY A 258 22.73 7.65 8.90
C GLY A 258 23.09 7.01 10.26
N MET A 259 22.45 7.45 11.35
CA MET A 259 22.58 6.84 12.67
C MET A 259 21.85 5.47 12.76
N GLY A 260 20.79 5.28 11.96
CA GLY A 260 20.02 4.05 11.97
C GLY A 260 19.50 3.69 13.36
N GLU A 261 19.78 2.46 13.82
CA GLU A 261 19.31 1.96 15.12
C GLU A 261 19.97 2.63 16.33
N SER A 262 21.07 3.36 16.13
CA SER A 262 21.71 4.13 17.22
C SER A 262 20.98 5.42 17.57
N TYR A 263 19.99 5.83 16.77
CA TYR A 263 19.18 7.00 17.08
C TYR A 263 18.21 6.74 18.23
N THR A 264 18.35 7.49 19.30
CA THR A 264 17.56 7.33 20.55
C THR A 264 16.57 8.47 20.80
N GLY A 265 16.19 9.21 19.75
CA GLY A 265 15.21 10.31 19.84
C GLY A 265 15.81 11.70 19.93
N ASN A 266 17.13 11.83 20.14
CA ASN A 266 17.81 13.13 20.18
C ASN A 266 19.11 13.10 19.36
N ILE A 267 19.38 14.19 18.64
CA ILE A 267 20.66 14.42 17.93
C ILE A 267 21.55 15.23 18.88
N ARG A 268 22.77 14.75 19.07
CA ARG A 268 23.80 15.42 19.88
C ARG A 268 24.81 16.09 18.93
N LYS A 269 25.56 17.08 19.45
CA LYS A 269 26.62 17.75 18.68
C LYS A 269 27.60 16.76 18.03
N LYS A 270 28.02 15.73 18.74
CA LYS A 270 28.89 14.67 18.21
C LYS A 270 28.29 13.94 17.00
N ASP A 271 26.97 13.78 16.95
CA ASP A 271 26.28 13.08 15.87
C ASP A 271 26.31 13.93 14.60
N LEU A 272 26.20 15.26 14.71
CA LEU A 272 26.37 16.20 13.63
C LEU A 272 27.81 16.25 13.08
N GLU A 273 28.80 15.95 13.93
CA GLU A 273 30.23 15.95 13.59
C GLU A 273 30.76 14.57 13.16
N THR A 274 29.94 13.52 13.29
CA THR A 274 30.31 12.15 12.93
C THR A 274 30.19 11.97 11.41
N MET A 275 31.31 11.51 10.78
CA MET A 275 31.32 11.23 9.34
C MET A 275 30.50 9.96 9.05
N THR A 276 29.41 10.10 8.32
CA THR A 276 28.66 9.02 7.67
C THR A 276 28.34 9.41 6.24
N PRO A 277 28.06 8.46 5.35
CA PRO A 277 27.66 8.76 3.97
C PRO A 277 26.39 9.59 3.85
N TYR A 278 25.56 9.60 4.90
CA TYR A 278 24.30 10.33 4.95
C TYR A 278 24.39 11.66 5.71
N ASN A 279 25.45 11.91 6.49
CA ASN A 279 25.52 13.14 7.29
C ASN A 279 25.79 14.36 6.43
N THR A 280 24.77 15.08 6.05
CA THR A 280 24.84 16.29 5.21
C THR A 280 25.42 17.52 5.93
N TYR A 281 25.78 17.44 7.21
CA TYR A 281 26.66 18.41 7.88
C TYR A 281 28.12 18.17 7.55
N MET A 282 28.48 16.93 7.16
CA MET A 282 29.87 16.53 6.92
C MET A 282 30.16 16.35 5.42
N ILE A 283 29.22 15.80 4.65
CA ILE A 283 29.36 15.58 3.20
C ILE A 283 28.87 16.79 2.39
N GLU A 284 29.35 16.91 1.16
CA GLU A 284 28.86 17.84 0.15
C GLU A 284 27.82 17.17 -0.75
N GLY A 285 26.83 17.94 -1.21
CA GLY A 285 25.79 17.46 -2.11
C GLY A 285 24.75 16.55 -1.43
N LEU A 286 24.21 15.64 -2.22
CA LEU A 286 23.15 14.69 -1.81
C LEU A 286 23.74 13.43 -1.13
N PRO A 287 23.04 12.80 -0.21
CA PRO A 287 23.40 11.47 0.27
C PRO A 287 23.30 10.42 -0.86
N PRO A 288 23.87 9.22 -0.67
CA PRO A 288 23.96 8.22 -1.75
C PRO A 288 22.61 7.62 -2.16
N THR A 289 21.62 7.61 -1.26
CA THR A 289 20.29 7.03 -1.50
C THR A 289 19.18 7.91 -0.89
N PRO A 290 17.93 7.72 -1.30
CA PRO A 290 16.79 8.24 -0.55
C PRO A 290 16.82 7.78 0.90
N ILE A 291 16.21 8.56 1.79
CA ILE A 291 16.14 8.29 3.23
C ILE A 291 14.72 7.93 3.71
N ALA A 292 13.75 7.93 2.82
CA ALA A 292 12.36 7.58 3.09
C ALA A 292 11.58 7.34 1.80
N MET A 293 10.41 6.72 1.90
CA MET A 293 9.41 6.66 0.84
C MET A 293 8.78 8.03 0.63
N VAL A 294 8.63 8.46 -0.63
CA VAL A 294 8.23 9.81 -1.01
C VAL A 294 6.79 9.88 -1.47
N SER A 295 6.07 10.92 -1.08
CA SER A 295 4.78 11.27 -1.66
C SER A 295 4.93 11.93 -3.03
N GLU A 296 3.88 11.91 -3.84
CA GLU A 296 3.82 12.68 -5.09
C GLU A 296 4.02 14.17 -4.85
N SER A 297 3.50 14.70 -3.73
CA SER A 297 3.65 16.09 -3.34
C SER A 297 5.12 16.49 -3.10
N ALA A 298 5.95 15.59 -2.53
CA ALA A 298 7.38 15.87 -2.35
C ALA A 298 8.14 15.82 -3.69
N LEU A 299 7.80 14.88 -4.59
CA LEU A 299 8.36 14.85 -5.95
C LEU A 299 8.02 16.13 -6.73
N GLN A 300 6.74 16.54 -6.70
CA GLN A 300 6.29 17.76 -7.38
C GLN A 300 6.92 19.02 -6.80
N ALA A 301 7.15 19.06 -5.48
CA ALA A 301 7.83 20.19 -4.84
C ALA A 301 9.29 20.36 -5.30
N VAL A 302 9.98 19.26 -5.60
CA VAL A 302 11.34 19.29 -6.17
C VAL A 302 11.30 19.59 -7.66
N ALA A 303 10.30 19.10 -8.39
CA ALA A 303 10.13 19.38 -9.81
C ALA A 303 9.75 20.85 -10.06
N HIS A 304 8.92 21.44 -9.18
CA HIS A 304 8.37 22.79 -9.33
C HIS A 304 8.64 23.61 -8.07
N LEU A 305 9.78 24.29 -8.06
CA LEU A 305 10.24 25.04 -6.89
C LEU A 305 9.44 26.34 -6.66
N ALA A 306 9.32 26.72 -5.42
CA ALA A 306 9.03 28.12 -5.13
C ALA A 306 10.23 28.99 -5.58
N LYS A 307 9.95 30.07 -6.29
CA LYS A 307 10.98 31.02 -6.75
C LYS A 307 11.44 31.89 -5.59
N THR A 308 12.45 31.43 -4.84
CA THR A 308 12.97 32.12 -3.66
C THR A 308 14.49 32.23 -3.72
N ASP A 309 15.02 33.13 -2.89
CA ASP A 309 16.46 33.32 -2.64
C ASP A 309 16.83 32.88 -1.20
N PHE A 310 16.03 32.01 -0.60
CA PHE A 310 16.28 31.51 0.75
C PHE A 310 17.37 30.43 0.77
N TYR A 311 18.19 30.48 1.82
CA TYR A 311 19.24 29.48 2.11
C TYR A 311 19.04 28.78 3.46
N TYR A 312 18.12 29.27 4.30
CA TYR A 312 17.89 28.77 5.65
C TYR A 312 16.40 28.74 5.96
N PHE A 313 16.03 27.83 6.82
CA PHE A 313 14.73 27.79 7.47
C PHE A 313 14.86 27.28 8.91
N VAL A 314 13.95 27.65 9.77
CA VAL A 314 13.86 27.20 11.17
C VAL A 314 12.38 27.17 11.56
N ALA A 315 12.00 26.25 12.46
CA ALA A 315 10.65 26.20 12.98
C ALA A 315 10.22 27.56 13.57
N ASP A 316 8.97 27.97 13.32
CA ASP A 316 8.45 29.28 13.77
C ASP A 316 7.56 29.20 15.01
N GLY A 317 7.25 27.96 15.46
CA GLY A 317 6.39 27.69 16.61
C GLY A 317 4.91 27.55 16.26
N SER A 318 4.49 27.79 15.03
CA SER A 318 3.12 27.55 14.54
C SER A 318 2.94 26.13 13.98
N GLY A 319 4.02 25.34 13.91
CA GLY A 319 4.11 24.06 13.20
C GLY A 319 4.73 24.19 11.81
N GLY A 320 4.97 25.43 11.34
CA GLY A 320 5.63 25.76 10.08
C GLY A 320 7.05 26.28 10.27
N HIS A 321 7.58 26.90 9.20
CA HIS A 321 8.96 27.37 9.15
C HIS A 321 9.06 28.83 8.75
N LYS A 322 10.01 29.54 9.36
CA LYS A 322 10.49 30.84 8.94
C LYS A 322 11.70 30.68 8.01
N PHE A 323 11.56 31.17 6.78
CA PHE A 323 12.59 31.12 5.74
C PHE A 323 13.42 32.40 5.75
N THR A 324 14.75 32.28 5.52
CA THR A 324 15.68 33.42 5.57
C THR A 324 16.78 33.29 4.50
N ARG A 325 17.36 34.43 4.10
CA ARG A 325 18.32 34.54 3.01
C ARG A 325 19.77 34.36 3.44
N ASN A 326 20.09 34.75 4.68
CA ASN A 326 21.46 34.74 5.18
C ASN A 326 21.53 34.31 6.64
N LEU A 327 22.74 33.97 7.09
CA LEU A 327 23.01 33.46 8.41
C LEU A 327 22.60 34.43 9.54
N ASN A 328 22.72 35.75 9.32
CA ASN A 328 22.34 36.73 10.34
C ASN A 328 20.83 36.74 10.57
N GLU A 329 20.04 36.72 9.50
CA GLU A 329 18.58 36.57 9.59
C GLU A 329 18.17 35.25 10.22
N HIS A 330 18.85 34.15 9.82
CA HIS A 330 18.59 32.82 10.38
C HIS A 330 18.87 32.79 11.89
N ASN A 331 20.01 33.32 12.34
CA ASN A 331 20.35 33.37 13.76
C ASN A 331 19.32 34.17 14.59
N LYS A 332 18.78 35.26 14.04
CA LYS A 332 17.68 36.00 14.67
C LYS A 332 16.41 35.14 14.78
N ALA A 333 16.02 34.47 13.70
CA ALA A 333 14.87 33.58 13.67
C ALA A 333 15.00 32.41 14.67
N VAL A 334 16.18 31.81 14.77
CA VAL A 334 16.51 30.79 15.78
C VAL A 334 16.30 31.32 17.20
N GLN A 335 16.80 32.55 17.49
CA GLN A 335 16.61 33.17 18.82
C GLN A 335 15.13 33.49 19.12
N GLU A 336 14.37 33.87 18.12
CA GLU A 336 12.91 34.08 18.24
C GLU A 336 12.21 32.77 18.57
N TYR A 337 12.49 31.70 17.82
CA TYR A 337 11.96 30.36 18.09
C TYR A 337 12.32 29.84 19.48
N LEU A 338 13.58 29.98 19.92
CA LEU A 338 14.03 29.51 21.22
C LEU A 338 13.35 30.31 22.38
N ARG A 339 13.07 31.59 22.18
CA ARG A 339 12.32 32.40 23.17
C ARG A 339 10.87 31.90 23.26
N TRP A 340 10.22 31.68 22.12
CA TRP A 340 8.87 31.14 22.06
C TRP A 340 8.82 29.74 22.72
N TYR A 341 9.72 28.85 22.37
CA TYR A 341 9.77 27.48 22.93
C TYR A 341 9.91 27.47 24.45
N ARG A 342 10.80 28.30 24.98
CA ARG A 342 10.98 28.47 26.46
C ARG A 342 9.75 29.05 27.14
N SER A 343 8.99 29.93 26.48
CA SER A 343 7.75 30.49 27.04
C SER A 343 6.65 29.43 27.17
N GLN A 344 6.56 28.51 26.18
CA GLN A 344 5.60 27.40 26.21
C GLN A 344 5.90 26.41 27.36
N GLN A 345 7.17 26.11 27.60
CA GLN A 345 7.55 25.22 28.72
C GLN A 345 7.27 25.84 30.10
N LYS A 346 7.37 27.16 30.25
CA LYS A 346 7.05 27.84 31.51
C LYS A 346 5.54 27.93 31.78
N GLY A 347 4.70 27.90 30.76
CA GLY A 347 3.25 27.91 30.91
C GLY A 347 2.62 26.52 31.12
N ALA A 348 3.40 25.46 31.00
CA ALA A 348 2.97 24.07 31.20
C ALA A 348 3.30 23.52 32.62
N ASN A 349 4.00 24.28 33.46
CA ASN A 349 4.24 24.05 34.88
C ASN A 349 3.40 25.01 35.74
#